data_5c1aafa87d907d835303e61131231b26
#
_entry.id   5c1aafa87d907d835303e61131231b26
#
_cell.length_a   1.000
_cell.length_b   1.000
_cell.length_c   1.000
_cell.angle_alpha   90.00
_cell.angle_beta   90.00
_cell.angle_gamma   90.00
#
_symmetry.space_group_name_H-M   'P 1'
#
loop_
_entity.id
_entity.type
_entity.pdbx_description
1 polymer ?
#
loop_
_entity_poly.entity_id
_entity_poly.type
_entity_poly.pdbx_seq_one_letter_code
_entity_poly.pdbx_strand_id
1 'polypeptide(L)'
;MDTKNDKINTMQPFAKGDIFLGCTYLNDEIDDHKGDGRILQYDKELNQKGVLWTQGTEHLVIGLTFDPNGILWGFDMHNHVVIRVAPDGIQLPNHHFADRAFSNATFDSQGNIYFGEGLVGNTPYPGSYLKRLPGLDLLGYGNIYKFNQEFEPVEVFEVANSPEFHHFKGVTHSTMHPSEGFITYTTEIGKKVMCYDIVSNKQMDDLVVLPGDLTDKVVAIAVNYLPDGRLLHTRGDYFEVLDYQGNVISTINLSEHGWGIAQITPASDGEHVFTANIFSGVMLKVKLDSGEVVGSIDTGFKVPKRSFGGVAEFTG
;
A
#
# COMPACT_ATOMS: atom_id res chain seq x y z
N MET A 1 -19.66 -14.88 7.82
CA MET A 1 -18.66 -15.58 8.64
C MET A 1 -18.00 -16.60 7.74
N ASP A 2 -16.80 -16.30 7.23
CA ASP A 2 -16.05 -17.26 6.42
C ASP A 2 -15.54 -18.35 7.35
N THR A 3 -16.09 -19.55 7.21
CA THR A 3 -15.64 -20.69 8.00
C THR A 3 -14.27 -21.15 7.48
N LYS A 4 -13.36 -21.45 8.38
CA LYS A 4 -11.96 -21.85 8.17
C LYS A 4 -11.75 -23.02 7.19
N ASN A 5 -12.81 -23.69 6.74
CA ASN A 5 -12.72 -24.97 6.05
C ASN A 5 -12.95 -24.91 4.53
N ASP A 6 -13.52 -23.84 3.98
CA ASP A 6 -13.80 -23.77 2.54
C ASP A 6 -13.27 -22.47 1.96
N LYS A 7 -11.99 -22.46 1.54
CA LYS A 7 -11.39 -21.36 0.79
C LYS A 7 -11.93 -21.33 -0.65
N ILE A 8 -13.19 -20.94 -0.79
CA ILE A 8 -13.84 -20.86 -2.09
C ILE A 8 -13.69 -19.43 -2.60
N ASN A 9 -13.13 -19.30 -3.80
CA ASN A 9 -13.10 -18.02 -4.50
C ASN A 9 -14.52 -17.67 -5.00
N THR A 10 -15.00 -16.51 -4.59
CA THR A 10 -16.31 -15.97 -4.99
C THR A 10 -16.19 -14.58 -5.59
N MET A 11 -14.95 -14.10 -5.86
CA MET A 11 -14.72 -12.81 -6.51
C MET A 11 -15.47 -12.76 -7.83
N GLN A 12 -16.17 -11.65 -8.07
CA GLN A 12 -16.93 -11.39 -9.28
C GLN A 12 -16.11 -10.57 -10.26
N PRO A 13 -16.45 -10.55 -11.54
CA PRO A 13 -15.91 -9.58 -12.48
C PRO A 13 -16.01 -8.16 -11.92
N PHE A 14 -14.97 -7.36 -12.15
CA PHE A 14 -14.87 -6.00 -11.62
C PHE A 14 -15.92 -5.10 -12.28
N ALA A 15 -16.59 -4.31 -11.47
CA ALA A 15 -17.48 -3.27 -11.93
C ALA A 15 -16.94 -1.90 -11.46
N LYS A 16 -17.18 -0.87 -12.26
CA LYS A 16 -16.78 0.50 -11.91
C LYS A 16 -17.30 0.91 -10.54
N GLY A 17 -16.40 1.36 -9.66
CA GLY A 17 -16.67 1.71 -8.27
C GLY A 17 -16.54 0.52 -7.29
N ASP A 18 -16.18 -0.68 -7.77
CA ASP A 18 -15.85 -1.78 -6.85
C ASP A 18 -14.60 -1.45 -6.04
N ILE A 19 -14.64 -1.78 -4.75
CA ILE A 19 -13.59 -1.52 -3.78
C ILE A 19 -12.96 -2.85 -3.36
N PHE A 20 -11.63 -2.88 -3.33
CA PHE A 20 -10.85 -4.07 -3.01
C PHE A 20 -10.02 -3.84 -1.76
N LEU A 21 -10.08 -4.79 -0.84
CA LEU A 21 -9.34 -4.75 0.42
C LEU A 21 -8.39 -5.93 0.51
N GLY A 22 -7.08 -5.66 0.62
CA GLY A 22 -6.04 -6.67 0.84
C GLY A 22 -6.00 -7.06 2.31
N CYS A 23 -6.14 -8.35 2.59
CA CYS A 23 -6.25 -8.87 3.96
C CYS A 23 -5.48 -10.18 4.11
N THR A 24 -5.36 -10.64 5.35
CA THR A 24 -4.84 -11.98 5.68
C THR A 24 -5.76 -12.66 6.70
N TYR A 25 -6.02 -13.92 6.50
CA TYR A 25 -6.60 -14.77 7.52
C TYR A 25 -5.46 -15.38 8.32
N LEU A 26 -5.16 -14.78 9.47
CA LEU A 26 -4.00 -15.10 10.28
C LEU A 26 -4.06 -16.52 10.85
N ASN A 27 -2.95 -17.26 10.78
CA ASN A 27 -2.83 -18.63 11.24
C ASN A 27 -1.60 -18.89 12.13
N ASP A 28 -0.86 -17.83 12.48
CA ASP A 28 0.30 -17.88 13.36
C ASP A 28 0.06 -17.04 14.61
N GLU A 29 0.53 -17.51 15.79
CA GLU A 29 0.33 -16.81 17.06
C GLU A 29 1.41 -15.75 17.32
N ILE A 30 2.55 -15.88 16.66
CA ILE A 30 3.74 -15.03 16.86
C ILE A 30 3.88 -14.04 15.70
N ASP A 31 3.81 -14.53 14.46
CA ASP A 31 3.89 -13.71 13.27
C ASP A 31 2.50 -13.14 12.94
N ASP A 32 2.30 -11.87 13.27
CA ASP A 32 1.05 -11.13 13.05
C ASP A 32 0.79 -10.73 11.58
N HIS A 33 1.61 -11.23 10.67
CA HIS A 33 1.44 -11.06 9.22
C HIS A 33 1.17 -12.39 8.51
N LYS A 34 1.45 -13.53 9.15
CA LYS A 34 1.41 -14.83 8.52
C LYS A 34 0.01 -15.43 8.49
N GLY A 35 -0.37 -15.93 7.32
CA GLY A 35 -1.66 -16.58 7.12
C GLY A 35 -2.04 -16.72 5.66
N ASP A 36 -3.34 -16.96 5.44
CA ASP A 36 -3.90 -17.10 4.11
C ASP A 36 -4.25 -15.71 3.57
N GLY A 37 -3.53 -15.28 2.54
CA GLY A 37 -3.79 -14.01 1.87
C GLY A 37 -5.13 -14.02 1.15
N ARG A 38 -5.83 -12.89 1.19
CA ARG A 38 -7.10 -12.73 0.49
C ARG A 38 -7.34 -11.28 0.09
N ILE A 39 -8.17 -11.13 -0.94
CA ILE A 39 -8.69 -9.84 -1.39
C ILE A 39 -10.20 -9.88 -1.28
N LEU A 40 -10.78 -8.99 -0.50
CA LEU A 40 -12.22 -8.81 -0.35
C LEU A 40 -12.69 -7.82 -1.41
N GLN A 41 -13.81 -8.13 -2.08
CA GLN A 41 -14.46 -7.25 -3.07
C GLN A 41 -15.78 -6.72 -2.52
N TYR A 42 -15.98 -5.42 -2.64
CA TYR A 42 -17.21 -4.71 -2.27
C TYR A 42 -17.72 -3.90 -3.45
N ASP A 43 -19.03 -3.65 -3.49
CA ASP A 43 -19.59 -2.70 -4.44
C ASP A 43 -19.41 -1.24 -3.95
N LYS A 44 -19.82 -0.27 -4.78
CA LYS A 44 -19.73 1.16 -4.44
C LYS A 44 -20.61 1.58 -3.25
N GLU A 45 -21.63 0.77 -2.90
CA GLU A 45 -22.48 0.90 -1.72
C GLU A 45 -21.89 0.22 -0.49
N LEU A 46 -20.68 -0.33 -0.57
CA LEU A 46 -19.93 -1.02 0.48
C LEU A 46 -20.54 -2.38 0.88
N ASN A 47 -21.33 -3.03 0.02
CA ASN A 47 -21.78 -4.40 0.23
C ASN A 47 -20.74 -5.39 -0.29
N GLN A 48 -20.45 -6.43 0.48
CA GLN A 48 -19.49 -7.45 0.06
C GLN A 48 -20.03 -8.24 -1.14
N LYS A 49 -19.26 -8.29 -2.22
CA LYS A 49 -19.56 -9.04 -3.46
C LYS A 49 -18.87 -10.40 -3.50
N GLY A 50 -17.65 -10.47 -3.00
CA GLY A 50 -16.88 -11.70 -3.11
C GLY A 50 -15.54 -11.64 -2.36
N VAL A 51 -14.82 -12.76 -2.47
CA VAL A 51 -13.48 -12.93 -1.94
C VAL A 51 -12.63 -13.74 -2.90
N LEU A 52 -11.38 -13.32 -3.07
CA LEU A 52 -10.31 -14.11 -3.68
C LEU A 52 -9.34 -14.57 -2.59
N TRP A 53 -9.18 -15.86 -2.42
CA TRP A 53 -8.08 -16.44 -1.65
C TRP A 53 -6.87 -16.53 -2.57
N THR A 54 -5.84 -15.75 -2.24
CA THR A 54 -4.68 -15.60 -3.10
C THR A 54 -3.79 -16.84 -3.10
N GLN A 55 -3.22 -17.16 -4.25
CA GLN A 55 -2.31 -18.28 -4.39
C GLN A 55 -0.86 -17.80 -4.35
N GLY A 56 0.00 -18.56 -3.66
CA GLY A 56 1.43 -18.27 -3.55
C GLY A 56 1.80 -17.24 -2.48
N THR A 57 0.83 -16.70 -1.74
CA THR A 57 1.06 -15.81 -0.61
C THR A 57 0.96 -16.55 0.71
N GLU A 58 1.77 -16.16 1.70
CA GLU A 58 1.78 -16.72 3.05
C GLU A 58 1.70 -15.63 4.12
N HIS A 59 1.72 -14.37 3.72
CA HIS A 59 1.69 -13.21 4.60
C HIS A 59 0.67 -12.18 4.13
N LEU A 60 0.75 -11.00 4.71
CA LEU A 60 -0.15 -9.88 4.46
C LEU A 60 -0.18 -9.47 2.98
N VAL A 61 -1.35 -9.41 2.39
CA VAL A 61 -1.56 -8.84 1.03
C VAL A 61 -1.69 -7.34 1.16
N ILE A 62 -0.64 -6.62 0.72
CA ILE A 62 -0.50 -5.16 0.87
C ILE A 62 -0.44 -4.46 -0.49
N GLY A 63 -0.45 -3.13 -0.45
CA GLY A 63 -0.11 -2.25 -1.58
C GLY A 63 -1.06 -2.35 -2.77
N LEU A 64 -2.35 -2.64 -2.54
CA LEU A 64 -3.32 -2.79 -3.63
C LEU A 64 -3.36 -1.55 -4.52
N THR A 65 -3.22 -1.77 -5.82
CA THR A 65 -3.30 -0.73 -6.84
C THR A 65 -3.77 -1.31 -8.17
N PHE A 66 -4.34 -0.47 -9.04
CA PHE A 66 -4.69 -0.85 -10.40
C PHE A 66 -3.66 -0.30 -11.39
N ASP A 67 -3.32 -1.11 -12.39
CA ASP A 67 -2.59 -0.62 -13.55
C ASP A 67 -3.53 0.04 -14.58
N PRO A 68 -2.99 0.71 -15.62
CA PRO A 68 -3.80 1.33 -16.67
C PRO A 68 -4.69 0.36 -17.46
N ASN A 69 -4.45 -0.96 -17.39
CA ASN A 69 -5.24 -2.00 -18.05
C ASN A 69 -6.32 -2.58 -17.14
N GLY A 70 -6.46 -2.06 -15.92
CA GLY A 70 -7.45 -2.53 -14.94
C GLY A 70 -7.07 -3.83 -14.24
N ILE A 71 -5.81 -4.27 -14.31
CA ILE A 71 -5.30 -5.37 -13.51
C ILE A 71 -5.08 -4.88 -12.08
N LEU A 72 -5.61 -5.62 -11.11
CA LEU A 72 -5.35 -5.35 -9.70
C LEU A 72 -4.05 -6.02 -9.27
N TRP A 73 -3.14 -5.24 -8.69
CA TRP A 73 -1.86 -5.68 -8.16
C TRP A 73 -1.88 -5.72 -6.63
N GLY A 74 -1.18 -6.69 -6.05
CA GLY A 74 -1.01 -6.82 -4.61
C GLY A 74 0.31 -7.52 -4.29
N PHE A 75 0.79 -7.39 -3.05
CA PHE A 75 2.13 -7.80 -2.68
C PHE A 75 2.15 -8.58 -1.37
N ASP A 76 2.90 -9.70 -1.36
CA ASP A 76 3.41 -10.33 -0.15
C ASP A 76 4.91 -10.07 -0.08
N MET A 77 5.28 -8.92 0.53
CA MET A 77 6.68 -8.52 0.57
C MET A 77 7.54 -9.43 1.45
N HIS A 78 6.95 -10.18 2.39
CA HIS A 78 7.69 -11.11 3.24
C HIS A 78 8.22 -12.31 2.45
N ASN A 79 7.50 -12.74 1.41
CA ASN A 79 7.85 -13.87 0.55
C ASN A 79 8.33 -13.51 -0.84
N HIS A 80 8.46 -12.20 -1.17
CA HIS A 80 8.82 -11.70 -2.49
C HIS A 80 7.81 -12.11 -3.58
N VAL A 81 6.51 -12.07 -3.25
CA VAL A 81 5.44 -12.45 -4.18
C VAL A 81 4.67 -11.22 -4.64
N VAL A 82 4.45 -11.14 -5.95
CA VAL A 82 3.58 -10.14 -6.58
C VAL A 82 2.36 -10.86 -7.15
N ILE A 83 1.17 -10.41 -6.76
CA ILE A 83 -0.10 -10.95 -7.20
C ILE A 83 -0.70 -10.02 -8.24
N ARG A 84 -1.36 -10.60 -9.25
CA ARG A 84 -2.12 -9.87 -10.26
C ARG A 84 -3.48 -10.54 -10.44
N VAL A 85 -4.54 -9.74 -10.48
CA VAL A 85 -5.91 -10.22 -10.68
C VAL A 85 -6.52 -9.50 -11.87
N ALA A 86 -7.00 -10.27 -12.83
CA ALA A 86 -7.63 -9.74 -14.04
C ALA A 86 -9.03 -9.18 -13.75
N PRO A 87 -9.58 -8.30 -14.62
CA PRO A 87 -10.91 -7.71 -14.44
C PRO A 87 -12.07 -8.72 -14.36
N ASP A 88 -11.86 -9.95 -14.79
CA ASP A 88 -12.84 -11.05 -14.63
C ASP A 88 -12.84 -11.66 -13.22
N GLY A 89 -11.98 -11.17 -12.30
CA GLY A 89 -11.84 -11.64 -10.91
C GLY A 89 -10.93 -12.86 -10.75
N ILE A 90 -10.22 -13.26 -11.79
CA ILE A 90 -9.32 -14.42 -11.77
C ILE A 90 -7.88 -13.97 -11.48
N GLN A 91 -7.23 -14.62 -10.50
CA GLN A 91 -5.80 -14.41 -10.27
C GLN A 91 -5.01 -14.93 -11.48
N LEU A 92 -4.19 -14.06 -12.06
CA LEU A 92 -3.25 -14.42 -13.11
C LEU A 92 -2.12 -15.29 -12.56
N PRO A 93 -1.47 -16.12 -13.40
CA PRO A 93 -0.28 -16.83 -12.98
C PRO A 93 0.77 -15.89 -12.38
N ASN A 94 1.35 -16.28 -11.24
CA ASN A 94 2.37 -15.48 -10.59
C ASN A 94 3.58 -15.35 -11.52
N HIS A 95 4.02 -14.10 -11.72
CA HIS A 95 5.26 -13.80 -12.44
C HIS A 95 6.35 -13.48 -11.40
N HIS A 96 7.53 -14.05 -11.60
CA HIS A 96 8.67 -13.73 -10.76
C HIS A 96 9.40 -12.52 -11.33
N PHE A 97 9.18 -11.35 -10.74
CA PHE A 97 9.84 -10.11 -11.16
C PHE A 97 11.28 -10.05 -10.66
N ALA A 98 11.49 -10.26 -9.37
CA ALA A 98 12.79 -10.35 -8.71
C ALA A 98 12.63 -10.88 -7.29
N ASP A 99 13.71 -11.40 -6.70
CA ASP A 99 13.76 -11.72 -5.26
C ASP A 99 13.93 -10.42 -4.46
N ARG A 100 12.82 -9.69 -4.32
CA ARG A 100 12.77 -8.39 -3.64
C ARG A 100 11.49 -8.26 -2.81
N ALA A 101 11.61 -7.57 -1.69
CA ALA A 101 10.48 -7.27 -0.81
C ALA A 101 9.63 -6.12 -1.35
N PHE A 102 9.03 -6.30 -2.53
CA PHE A 102 8.13 -5.30 -3.11
C PHE A 102 6.88 -5.14 -2.24
N SER A 103 6.55 -3.91 -1.89
CA SER A 103 5.43 -3.55 -1.02
C SER A 103 4.31 -2.79 -1.74
N ASN A 104 4.63 -2.18 -2.87
CA ASN A 104 3.70 -1.37 -3.65
C ASN A 104 4.19 -1.22 -5.10
N ALA A 105 3.31 -0.72 -5.96
CA ALA A 105 3.65 -0.31 -7.32
C ALA A 105 2.95 1.00 -7.68
N THR A 106 3.58 1.77 -8.56
CA THR A 106 2.95 2.86 -9.30
C THR A 106 3.30 2.73 -10.78
N PHE A 107 2.50 3.34 -11.65
CA PHE A 107 2.59 3.15 -13.10
C PHE A 107 2.67 4.50 -13.79
N ASP A 108 3.38 4.55 -14.93
CA ASP A 108 3.30 5.69 -15.84
C ASP A 108 2.30 5.43 -16.98
N SER A 109 2.02 6.46 -17.77
CA SER A 109 1.09 6.38 -18.91
C SER A 109 1.57 5.47 -20.05
N GLN A 110 2.85 5.10 -20.04
CA GLN A 110 3.43 4.16 -20.98
C GLN A 110 3.30 2.70 -20.52
N GLY A 111 2.75 2.47 -19.32
CA GLY A 111 2.59 1.14 -18.73
C GLY A 111 3.85 0.58 -18.08
N ASN A 112 4.89 1.40 -17.87
CA ASN A 112 6.01 0.97 -17.05
C ASN A 112 5.58 0.87 -15.59
N ILE A 113 6.21 -0.07 -14.88
CA ILE A 113 5.92 -0.41 -13.48
C ILE A 113 7.09 0.05 -12.62
N TYR A 114 6.79 0.74 -11.53
CA TYR A 114 7.76 1.18 -10.54
C TYR A 114 7.43 0.54 -9.21
N PHE A 115 8.18 -0.50 -8.85
CA PHE A 115 8.02 -1.20 -7.57
C PHE A 115 8.81 -0.54 -6.47
N GLY A 116 8.17 -0.27 -5.33
CA GLY A 116 8.84 0.10 -4.08
C GLY A 116 9.29 -1.12 -3.30
N GLU A 117 10.58 -1.21 -2.96
CA GLU A 117 11.12 -2.24 -2.06
C GLU A 117 11.01 -1.75 -0.60
N GLY A 118 10.14 -2.37 0.19
CA GLY A 118 9.82 -1.90 1.55
C GLY A 118 10.88 -2.21 2.60
N LEU A 119 11.75 -3.19 2.37
CA LEU A 119 12.73 -3.64 3.37
C LEU A 119 14.15 -3.14 3.07
N VAL A 120 14.91 -2.86 4.14
CA VAL A 120 16.32 -2.45 4.08
C VAL A 120 17.13 -3.15 5.17
N GLY A 121 18.39 -3.48 4.84
CA GLY A 121 19.34 -4.01 5.80
C GLY A 121 19.10 -5.47 6.15
N ASN A 122 19.54 -5.89 7.33
CA ASN A 122 19.59 -7.32 7.71
C ASN A 122 18.87 -7.65 9.02
N THR A 123 18.29 -6.68 9.69
CA THR A 123 17.64 -6.87 10.99
C THR A 123 16.15 -7.15 10.79
N PRO A 124 15.69 -8.39 11.00
CA PRO A 124 14.27 -8.72 10.87
C PRO A 124 13.46 -8.14 12.04
N TYR A 125 12.14 -8.00 11.80
CA TYR A 125 11.20 -7.70 12.87
C TYR A 125 11.12 -8.89 13.84
N PRO A 126 11.19 -8.66 15.15
CA PRO A 126 11.12 -9.74 16.15
C PRO A 126 9.83 -10.55 16.01
N GLY A 127 9.95 -11.86 15.87
CA GLY A 127 8.82 -12.77 15.76
C GLY A 127 8.24 -12.94 14.35
N SER A 128 8.65 -12.14 13.36
CA SER A 128 8.18 -12.31 11.99
C SER A 128 9.23 -13.02 11.11
N TYR A 129 8.75 -13.76 10.12
CA TYR A 129 9.58 -14.33 9.08
C TYR A 129 9.67 -13.35 7.91
N LEU A 130 10.91 -12.96 7.58
CA LEU A 130 11.21 -12.14 6.41
C LEU A 130 12.23 -12.87 5.53
N LYS A 131 11.87 -13.10 4.27
CA LYS A 131 12.75 -13.76 3.31
C LYS A 131 13.93 -12.86 2.98
N ARG A 132 15.15 -13.42 3.07
CA ARG A 132 16.37 -12.71 2.70
C ARG A 132 16.61 -12.78 1.20
N LEU A 133 17.39 -11.83 0.70
CA LEU A 133 17.86 -11.85 -0.68
C LEU A 133 18.76 -13.08 -0.92
N PRO A 134 18.66 -13.74 -2.09
CA PRO A 134 19.42 -14.94 -2.38
C PRO A 134 20.93 -14.76 -2.19
N GLY A 135 21.53 -15.61 -1.35
CA GLY A 135 22.97 -15.60 -1.10
C GLY A 135 23.50 -14.42 -0.28
N LEU A 136 22.61 -13.58 0.27
CA LEU A 136 22.98 -12.40 1.03
C LEU A 136 22.38 -12.45 2.44
N ASP A 137 23.07 -11.82 3.40
CA ASP A 137 22.50 -11.54 4.73
C ASP A 137 21.78 -10.18 4.75
N LEU A 138 20.89 -9.98 3.76
CA LEU A 138 20.10 -8.76 3.58
C LEU A 138 18.64 -9.09 3.33
N LEU A 139 17.75 -8.24 3.85
CA LEU A 139 16.31 -8.26 3.58
C LEU A 139 15.96 -7.46 2.32
N GLY A 140 16.72 -6.41 2.04
CA GLY A 140 16.53 -5.53 0.89
C GLY A 140 17.49 -4.34 0.89
N TYR A 141 17.42 -3.54 -0.16
CA TYR A 141 18.14 -2.28 -0.33
C TYR A 141 17.23 -1.05 -0.19
N GLY A 142 15.91 -1.24 -0.25
CA GLY A 142 14.93 -0.16 -0.14
C GLY A 142 14.85 0.76 -1.34
N ASN A 143 15.11 0.24 -2.52
CA ASN A 143 15.14 0.99 -3.77
C ASN A 143 13.80 0.99 -4.52
N ILE A 144 13.71 1.78 -5.59
CA ILE A 144 12.62 1.71 -6.56
C ILE A 144 13.15 0.98 -7.81
N TYR A 145 12.36 0.03 -8.30
CA TYR A 145 12.73 -0.82 -9.44
C TYR A 145 11.76 -0.58 -10.59
N LYS A 146 12.28 -0.17 -11.74
CA LYS A 146 11.50 0.02 -12.97
C LYS A 146 11.51 -1.24 -13.83
N PHE A 147 10.31 -1.66 -14.24
CA PHE A 147 10.09 -2.69 -15.25
C PHE A 147 9.26 -2.10 -16.40
N ASN A 148 9.46 -2.62 -17.60
CA ASN A 148 8.60 -2.28 -18.74
C ASN A 148 7.27 -3.08 -18.69
N GLN A 149 6.37 -2.82 -19.64
CA GLN A 149 5.08 -3.50 -19.74
C GLN A 149 5.20 -4.99 -20.10
N GLU A 150 6.35 -5.43 -20.62
CA GLU A 150 6.70 -6.84 -20.85
C GLU A 150 7.31 -7.52 -19.62
N PHE A 151 7.39 -6.79 -18.49
CA PHE A 151 7.96 -7.25 -17.22
C PHE A 151 9.48 -7.46 -17.25
N GLU A 152 10.17 -6.82 -18.18
CA GLU A 152 11.63 -6.82 -18.21
C GLU A 152 12.18 -5.71 -17.31
N PRO A 153 13.25 -5.98 -16.53
CA PRO A 153 13.88 -4.97 -15.70
C PRO A 153 14.54 -3.88 -16.56
N VAL A 154 14.27 -2.62 -16.26
CA VAL A 154 14.78 -1.47 -17.00
C VAL A 154 15.83 -0.72 -16.21
N GLU A 155 15.52 -0.37 -14.95
CA GLU A 155 16.37 0.51 -14.13
C GLU A 155 16.13 0.29 -12.63
N VAL A 156 17.13 0.60 -11.83
CA VAL A 156 17.05 0.65 -10.38
C VAL A 156 17.38 2.08 -9.94
N PHE A 157 16.47 2.71 -9.23
CA PHE A 157 16.65 4.02 -8.63
C PHE A 157 17.08 3.83 -7.18
N GLU A 158 18.33 4.19 -6.89
CA GLU A 158 18.88 4.17 -5.52
C GLU A 158 18.35 5.40 -4.76
N VAL A 159 17.32 5.19 -3.98
CA VAL A 159 16.61 6.26 -3.28
C VAL A 159 17.06 6.40 -1.83
N ALA A 160 16.91 7.58 -1.27
CA ALA A 160 17.17 7.82 0.15
C ALA A 160 16.20 6.99 1.01
N ASN A 161 16.73 6.45 2.11
CA ASN A 161 15.96 5.69 3.09
C ASN A 161 15.91 6.46 4.41
N SER A 162 14.84 6.27 5.18
CA SER A 162 14.78 6.83 6.53
C SER A 162 15.75 6.09 7.45
N PRO A 163 16.75 6.77 8.03
CA PRO A 163 17.73 6.11 8.91
C PRO A 163 17.16 5.76 10.30
N GLU A 164 16.01 6.33 10.64
CA GLU A 164 15.48 6.31 11.99
C GLU A 164 14.75 5.01 12.35
N PHE A 165 14.31 4.23 11.36
CA PHE A 165 13.57 2.99 11.61
C PHE A 165 14.36 1.74 11.19
N HIS A 166 14.10 0.56 11.80
CA HIS A 166 14.99 -0.59 11.63
C HIS A 166 14.86 -1.27 10.26
N HIS A 167 13.83 -2.06 10.00
CA HIS A 167 13.74 -2.94 8.82
C HIS A 167 12.81 -2.41 7.73
N PHE A 168 11.74 -1.69 8.07
CA PHE A 168 10.84 -1.04 7.11
C PHE A 168 11.32 0.36 6.70
N LYS A 169 12.62 0.48 6.42
CA LYS A 169 13.25 1.75 6.03
C LYS A 169 13.20 2.06 4.56
N GLY A 170 12.75 1.10 3.75
CA GLY A 170 12.67 1.25 2.30
C GLY A 170 11.41 2.00 1.88
N VAL A 171 11.03 1.79 0.62
CA VAL A 171 9.86 2.41 0.00
C VAL A 171 8.62 1.60 0.35
N THR A 172 7.96 1.89 1.48
CA THR A 172 6.77 1.16 1.92
C THR A 172 5.49 1.64 1.24
N HIS A 173 5.41 2.92 0.92
CA HIS A 173 4.35 3.53 0.12
C HIS A 173 4.96 4.45 -0.92
N SER A 174 4.46 4.40 -2.14
CA SER A 174 4.85 5.32 -3.19
C SER A 174 3.69 5.68 -4.10
N THR A 175 3.78 6.83 -4.72
CA THR A 175 2.81 7.33 -5.69
C THR A 175 3.50 8.12 -6.77
N MET A 176 3.10 7.91 -8.04
CA MET A 176 3.58 8.68 -9.16
C MET A 176 2.94 10.07 -9.15
N HIS A 177 3.76 11.12 -9.28
CA HIS A 177 3.22 12.47 -9.49
C HIS A 177 2.47 12.54 -10.83
N PRO A 178 1.34 13.27 -10.94
CA PRO A 178 0.57 13.36 -12.18
C PRO A 178 1.34 13.84 -13.42
N SER A 179 2.47 14.51 -13.24
CA SER A 179 3.37 14.88 -14.36
C SER A 179 4.27 13.74 -14.83
N GLU A 180 4.26 12.61 -14.14
CA GLU A 180 5.13 11.44 -14.38
C GLU A 180 6.65 11.74 -14.33
N GLY A 181 7.03 12.88 -13.73
CA GLY A 181 8.44 13.29 -13.64
C GLY A 181 9.14 12.77 -12.40
N PHE A 182 8.40 12.46 -11.34
CA PHE A 182 8.96 12.00 -10.06
C PHE A 182 8.00 11.11 -9.27
N ILE A 183 8.57 10.36 -8.36
CA ILE A 183 7.84 9.50 -7.42
C ILE A 183 7.98 10.08 -6.01
N THR A 184 6.85 10.25 -5.33
CA THR A 184 6.78 10.59 -3.91
C THR A 184 6.61 9.33 -3.10
N TYR A 185 7.36 9.18 -2.00
CA TYR A 185 7.36 7.96 -1.22
C TYR A 185 7.62 8.22 0.27
N THR A 186 7.25 7.24 1.08
CA THR A 186 7.47 7.22 2.53
C THR A 186 8.03 5.87 2.96
N THR A 187 8.59 5.85 4.16
CA THR A 187 8.87 4.61 4.90
C THR A 187 7.76 4.38 5.92
N GLU A 188 7.53 3.14 6.33
CA GLU A 188 6.56 2.88 7.40
C GLU A 188 7.02 3.58 8.70
N ILE A 189 6.12 4.38 9.26
CA ILE A 189 6.35 5.15 10.50
C ILE A 189 7.58 6.08 10.43
N GLY A 190 7.93 6.56 9.24
CA GLY A 190 9.02 7.52 9.06
C GLY A 190 8.65 8.95 9.45
N LYS A 191 9.61 9.84 9.36
CA LYS A 191 9.46 11.29 9.63
C LYS A 191 9.45 12.14 8.36
N LYS A 192 9.51 11.52 7.18
CA LYS A 192 9.70 12.23 5.93
C LYS A 192 8.74 11.76 4.84
N VAL A 193 8.34 12.71 4.01
CA VAL A 193 7.81 12.45 2.68
C VAL A 193 8.91 12.83 1.69
N MET A 194 9.42 11.85 0.99
CA MET A 194 10.58 11.96 0.11
C MET A 194 10.15 11.94 -1.36
N CYS A 195 10.95 12.56 -2.22
CA CYS A 195 10.69 12.60 -3.65
C CYS A 195 11.94 12.20 -4.44
N TYR A 196 11.74 11.47 -5.53
CA TYR A 196 12.80 11.08 -6.44
C TYR A 196 12.45 11.42 -7.88
N ASP A 197 13.28 12.24 -8.53
CA ASP A 197 13.16 12.59 -9.94
C ASP A 197 13.64 11.40 -10.79
N ILE A 198 12.69 10.72 -11.44
CA ILE A 198 12.96 9.54 -12.27
C ILE A 198 13.45 9.90 -13.68
N VAL A 199 13.36 11.17 -14.09
CA VAL A 199 13.83 11.64 -15.39
C VAL A 199 15.31 12.00 -15.32
N SER A 200 15.71 12.75 -14.28
CA SER A 200 17.12 13.12 -14.06
C SER A 200 17.90 12.10 -13.23
N ASN A 201 17.24 11.07 -12.71
CA ASN A 201 17.79 10.03 -11.84
C ASN A 201 18.45 10.62 -10.59
N LYS A 202 17.68 11.42 -9.83
CA LYS A 202 18.21 12.15 -8.68
C LYS A 202 17.23 12.18 -7.51
N GLN A 203 17.79 12.01 -6.31
CA GLN A 203 17.06 12.32 -5.08
C GLN A 203 16.75 13.82 -5.05
N MET A 204 15.49 14.15 -4.80
CA MET A 204 15.03 15.51 -4.58
C MET A 204 15.10 15.88 -3.08
N ASP A 205 14.90 17.16 -2.77
CA ASP A 205 14.69 17.59 -1.39
C ASP A 205 13.43 16.92 -0.81
N ASP A 206 13.44 16.66 0.49
CA ASP A 206 12.28 16.10 1.19
C ASP A 206 11.10 17.07 1.10
N LEU A 207 9.94 16.59 0.64
CA LEU A 207 8.71 17.39 0.52
C LEU A 207 8.18 17.79 1.90
N VAL A 208 8.27 16.86 2.87
CA VAL A 208 7.87 17.10 4.26
C VAL A 208 8.93 16.50 5.18
N VAL A 209 9.28 17.25 6.23
CA VAL A 209 10.10 16.76 7.35
C VAL A 209 9.34 17.02 8.64
N LEU A 210 8.98 15.94 9.33
CA LEU A 210 8.22 16.02 10.58
C LEU A 210 9.16 16.22 11.77
N PRO A 211 8.75 17.00 12.77
CA PRO A 211 9.53 17.20 13.98
C PRO A 211 9.56 15.96 14.88
N GLY A 212 10.47 15.96 15.85
CA GLY A 212 10.57 14.93 16.89
C GLY A 212 11.35 13.69 16.45
N ASP A 213 11.25 12.65 17.24
CA ASP A 213 11.89 11.35 17.00
C ASP A 213 10.82 10.25 16.81
N LEU A 214 11.26 9.02 16.58
CA LEU A 214 10.33 7.88 16.32
C LEU A 214 9.60 7.39 17.57
N THR A 215 9.90 7.91 18.75
CA THR A 215 9.20 7.54 19.99
C THR A 215 7.89 8.28 20.17
N ASP A 216 7.70 9.38 19.46
CA ASP A 216 6.42 10.09 19.39
C ASP A 216 5.49 9.48 18.34
N LYS A 217 4.21 9.85 18.38
CA LYS A 217 3.20 9.38 17.42
C LYS A 217 3.08 10.27 16.17
N VAL A 218 4.03 11.18 15.97
CA VAL A 218 4.06 12.07 14.81
C VAL A 218 4.80 11.36 13.67
N VAL A 219 4.07 10.77 12.75
CA VAL A 219 4.62 9.88 11.71
C VAL A 219 4.12 10.23 10.32
N ALA A 220 4.91 9.90 9.30
CA ALA A 220 4.52 9.84 7.90
C ALA A 220 4.31 8.36 7.55
N ILE A 221 3.14 7.99 7.01
CA ILE A 221 2.88 6.58 6.70
C ILE A 221 2.56 6.40 5.22
N ALA A 222 1.34 6.68 4.77
CA ALA A 222 0.94 6.50 3.38
C ALA A 222 0.81 7.83 2.65
N VAL A 223 1.09 7.80 1.35
CA VAL A 223 0.93 8.94 0.45
C VAL A 223 0.17 8.50 -0.80
N ASN A 224 -0.65 9.41 -1.35
CA ASN A 224 -1.24 9.24 -2.67
C ASN A 224 -1.61 10.60 -3.28
N TYR A 225 -1.43 10.75 -4.59
CA TYR A 225 -1.82 11.98 -5.27
C TYR A 225 -3.29 12.00 -5.62
N LEU A 226 -3.90 13.16 -5.45
CA LEU A 226 -5.15 13.50 -6.11
C LEU A 226 -4.88 13.83 -7.59
N PRO A 227 -5.87 13.68 -8.49
CA PRO A 227 -5.68 14.00 -9.90
C PRO A 227 -5.25 15.43 -10.19
N ASP A 228 -5.55 16.36 -9.28
CA ASP A 228 -5.16 17.79 -9.39
C ASP A 228 -3.75 18.10 -8.87
N GLY A 229 -2.99 17.08 -8.43
CA GLY A 229 -1.62 17.18 -7.94
C GLY A 229 -1.48 17.50 -6.45
N ARG A 230 -2.57 17.65 -5.70
CA ARG A 230 -2.51 17.68 -4.24
C ARG A 230 -2.14 16.30 -3.70
N LEU A 231 -1.40 16.27 -2.62
CA LEU A 231 -0.94 15.02 -2.00
C LEU A 231 -1.74 14.71 -0.72
N LEU A 232 -2.26 13.52 -0.65
CA LEU A 232 -2.81 12.92 0.56
C LEU A 232 -1.68 12.28 1.37
N HIS A 233 -1.68 12.52 2.68
CA HIS A 233 -0.62 12.05 3.56
C HIS A 233 -1.19 11.59 4.91
N THR A 234 -1.09 10.30 5.25
CA THR A 234 -1.60 9.77 6.52
C THR A 234 -0.60 9.94 7.67
N ARG A 235 -1.15 10.20 8.85
CA ARG A 235 -0.42 10.59 10.06
C ARG A 235 -0.80 9.74 11.30
N GLY A 236 -1.39 8.56 11.08
CA GLY A 236 -1.75 7.61 12.14
C GLY A 236 -3.19 7.71 12.63
N ASP A 237 -3.68 8.85 13.06
CA ASP A 237 -5.07 9.07 13.49
C ASP A 237 -5.76 10.25 12.78
N TYR A 238 -5.08 10.81 11.77
CA TYR A 238 -5.58 11.80 10.84
C TYR A 238 -4.88 11.70 9.51
N PHE A 239 -5.33 12.43 8.50
CA PHE A 239 -4.56 12.65 7.29
C PHE A 239 -4.57 14.13 6.90
N GLU A 240 -3.59 14.53 6.13
CA GLU A 240 -3.41 15.87 5.60
C GLU A 240 -3.58 15.88 4.10
N VAL A 241 -4.10 16.98 3.57
CA VAL A 241 -4.05 17.34 2.16
C VAL A 241 -2.98 18.40 2.00
N LEU A 242 -1.98 18.13 1.18
CA LEU A 242 -0.85 19.00 0.96
C LEU A 242 -0.91 19.62 -0.44
N ASP A 243 -0.39 20.85 -0.58
CA ASP A 243 -0.10 21.43 -1.89
C ASP A 243 1.18 20.81 -2.49
N TYR A 244 1.53 21.25 -3.71
CA TYR A 244 2.72 20.78 -4.43
C TYR A 244 4.06 21.21 -3.79
N GLN A 245 4.01 22.08 -2.78
CA GLN A 245 5.17 22.53 -2.00
C GLN A 245 5.28 21.79 -0.66
N GLY A 246 4.34 20.90 -0.34
CA GLY A 246 4.27 20.20 0.93
C GLY A 246 3.61 20.98 2.06
N ASN A 247 2.99 22.14 1.77
CA ASN A 247 2.26 22.88 2.79
C ASN A 247 0.90 22.25 3.03
N VAL A 248 0.48 22.19 4.29
CA VAL A 248 -0.82 21.64 4.70
C VAL A 248 -1.94 22.58 4.25
N ILE A 249 -2.83 22.09 3.38
CA ILE A 249 -4.06 22.79 2.95
C ILE A 249 -5.19 22.50 3.95
N SER A 250 -5.35 21.24 4.32
CA SER A 250 -6.36 20.81 5.28
C SER A 250 -5.91 19.58 6.08
N THR A 251 -6.47 19.42 7.27
CA THR A 251 -6.27 18.28 8.15
C THR A 251 -7.61 17.65 8.47
N ILE A 252 -7.74 16.36 8.21
CA ILE A 252 -8.94 15.56 8.48
C ILE A 252 -8.68 14.64 9.67
N ASN A 253 -9.31 14.96 10.80
CA ASN A 253 -9.17 14.20 12.04
C ASN A 253 -10.02 12.93 12.00
N LEU A 254 -9.42 11.78 12.27
CA LEU A 254 -10.07 10.47 12.36
C LEU A 254 -9.74 9.76 13.68
N SER A 255 -9.32 10.51 14.71
CA SER A 255 -8.88 9.96 16.00
C SER A 255 -9.96 9.13 16.73
N GLU A 256 -11.24 9.40 16.46
CA GLU A 256 -12.34 8.57 16.97
C GLU A 256 -12.34 7.14 16.43
N HIS A 257 -11.67 6.92 15.27
CA HIS A 257 -11.49 5.59 14.65
C HIS A 257 -10.18 4.92 15.07
N GLY A 258 -9.45 5.52 16.01
CA GLY A 258 -8.20 5.00 16.57
C GLY A 258 -6.96 5.28 15.71
N TRP A 259 -5.80 5.13 16.35
CA TRP A 259 -4.50 5.24 15.69
C TRP A 259 -4.25 4.01 14.80
N GLY A 260 -3.62 4.22 13.63
CA GLY A 260 -3.29 3.16 12.68
C GLY A 260 -3.85 3.39 11.28
N ILE A 261 -4.28 4.61 10.96
CA ILE A 261 -4.63 5.02 9.59
C ILE A 261 -3.34 5.01 8.76
N ALA A 262 -3.16 3.95 7.98
CA ALA A 262 -1.91 3.66 7.27
C ALA A 262 -2.08 3.38 5.78
N GLN A 263 -3.29 3.53 5.25
CA GLN A 263 -3.60 3.42 3.83
C GLN A 263 -4.49 4.60 3.43
N ILE A 264 -4.27 5.13 2.23
CA ILE A 264 -5.12 6.18 1.68
C ILE A 264 -5.16 6.08 0.15
N THR A 265 -6.36 6.09 -0.41
CA THR A 265 -6.59 6.02 -1.85
C THR A 265 -7.68 7.02 -2.25
N PRO A 266 -7.43 7.91 -3.22
CA PRO A 266 -8.48 8.77 -3.77
C PRO A 266 -9.62 7.94 -4.34
N ALA A 267 -10.85 8.36 -4.09
CA ALA A 267 -12.01 7.81 -4.79
C ALA A 267 -12.12 8.43 -6.19
N SER A 268 -12.65 7.66 -7.13
CA SER A 268 -12.81 8.09 -8.52
C SER A 268 -13.82 9.21 -8.73
N ASP A 269 -14.65 9.49 -7.73
CA ASP A 269 -15.61 10.59 -7.73
C ASP A 269 -14.96 11.97 -7.50
N GLY A 270 -13.69 12.01 -7.05
CA GLY A 270 -12.95 13.22 -6.76
C GLY A 270 -13.39 13.96 -5.48
N GLU A 271 -14.39 13.43 -4.77
CA GLU A 271 -14.96 14.05 -3.56
C GLU A 271 -14.60 13.28 -2.30
N HIS A 272 -14.26 12.00 -2.42
CA HIS A 272 -13.97 11.12 -1.30
C HIS A 272 -12.57 10.52 -1.37
N VAL A 273 -12.15 9.98 -0.23
CA VAL A 273 -11.00 9.09 -0.11
C VAL A 273 -11.40 7.83 0.65
N PHE A 274 -10.74 6.74 0.31
CA PHE A 274 -10.74 5.52 1.11
C PHE A 274 -9.49 5.50 1.97
N THR A 275 -9.66 5.29 3.27
CA THR A 275 -8.53 5.14 4.19
C THR A 275 -8.76 3.96 5.10
N ALA A 276 -7.69 3.37 5.61
CA ALA A 276 -7.79 2.16 6.39
C ALA A 276 -6.92 2.19 7.65
N ASN A 277 -7.53 1.75 8.73
CA ASN A 277 -6.83 1.50 9.99
C ASN A 277 -6.39 0.03 10.02
N ILE A 278 -5.07 -0.17 9.89
CA ILE A 278 -4.47 -1.51 9.82
C ILE A 278 -4.56 -2.30 11.13
N PHE A 279 -4.78 -1.64 12.29
CA PHE A 279 -4.91 -2.31 13.58
C PHE A 279 -6.36 -2.69 13.93
N SER A 280 -7.33 -1.84 13.57
CA SER A 280 -8.74 -2.16 13.81
C SER A 280 -9.35 -3.01 12.70
N GLY A 281 -8.71 -3.08 11.52
CA GLY A 281 -9.26 -3.77 10.35
C GLY A 281 -10.44 -3.04 9.72
N VAL A 282 -10.55 -1.72 9.92
CA VAL A 282 -11.65 -0.90 9.42
C VAL A 282 -11.18 -0.02 8.26
N MET A 283 -11.91 -0.08 7.14
CA MET A 283 -11.82 0.90 6.06
C MET A 283 -12.90 1.97 6.24
N LEU A 284 -12.53 3.22 5.97
CA LEU A 284 -13.43 4.38 6.02
C LEU A 284 -13.50 5.02 4.63
N LYS A 285 -14.72 5.43 4.22
CA LYS A 285 -14.95 6.35 3.11
C LYS A 285 -15.19 7.74 3.69
N VAL A 286 -14.32 8.70 3.35
CA VAL A 286 -14.27 10.03 3.98
C VAL A 286 -14.42 11.11 2.92
N LYS A 287 -15.27 12.10 3.17
CA LYS A 287 -15.36 13.31 2.35
C LYS A 287 -14.15 14.19 2.51
N LEU A 288 -13.55 14.62 1.40
CA LEU A 288 -12.34 15.45 1.39
C LEU A 288 -12.56 16.87 1.91
N ASP A 289 -13.74 17.45 1.68
CA ASP A 289 -14.04 18.84 2.03
C ASP A 289 -14.40 19.03 3.51
N SER A 290 -15.08 18.05 4.10
CA SER A 290 -15.63 18.14 5.46
C SER A 290 -14.97 17.22 6.48
N GLY A 291 -14.30 16.15 6.01
CA GLY A 291 -13.80 15.09 6.85
C GLY A 291 -14.89 14.14 7.37
N GLU A 292 -16.13 14.28 6.87
CA GLU A 292 -17.25 13.41 7.26
C GLU A 292 -17.01 11.97 6.79
N VAL A 293 -17.12 11.00 7.70
CA VAL A 293 -17.11 9.58 7.39
C VAL A 293 -18.49 9.19 6.87
N VAL A 294 -18.62 8.93 5.58
CA VAL A 294 -19.89 8.61 4.92
C VAL A 294 -20.13 7.11 4.76
N GLY A 295 -19.13 6.30 5.09
CA GLY A 295 -19.25 4.85 5.06
C GLY A 295 -18.06 4.16 5.67
N SER A 296 -18.25 2.90 6.08
CA SER A 296 -17.17 2.08 6.64
C SER A 296 -17.37 0.60 6.37
N ILE A 297 -16.27 -0.14 6.31
CA ILE A 297 -16.24 -1.60 6.25
C ILE A 297 -15.40 -2.10 7.42
N ASP A 298 -15.98 -2.90 8.30
CA ASP A 298 -15.25 -3.66 9.33
C ASP A 298 -14.98 -5.06 8.76
N THR A 299 -13.69 -5.36 8.50
CA THR A 299 -13.28 -6.68 7.98
C THR A 299 -13.39 -7.80 9.02
N GLY A 300 -13.72 -7.47 10.28
CA GLY A 300 -13.79 -8.42 11.40
C GLY A 300 -12.42 -8.83 11.96
N PHE A 301 -11.34 -8.25 11.47
CA PHE A 301 -9.97 -8.58 11.89
C PHE A 301 -9.37 -7.41 12.67
N LYS A 302 -9.03 -7.66 13.92
CA LYS A 302 -8.50 -6.66 14.87
C LYS A 302 -7.19 -7.14 15.49
N VAL A 303 -6.44 -6.17 16.03
CA VAL A 303 -5.29 -6.51 16.90
C VAL A 303 -5.70 -7.52 18.01
N PRO A 304 -4.73 -8.32 18.46
CA PRO A 304 -3.29 -8.10 18.34
C PRO A 304 -2.69 -8.46 16.97
N LYS A 305 -3.49 -8.97 16.04
CA LYS A 305 -2.99 -9.47 14.76
C LYS A 305 -3.38 -8.54 13.63
N ARG A 306 -2.42 -8.11 12.82
CA ARG A 306 -2.66 -7.35 11.59
C ARG A 306 -3.33 -8.25 10.56
N SER A 307 -4.30 -7.72 9.86
CA SER A 307 -4.96 -8.45 8.79
C SER A 307 -5.25 -7.61 7.56
N PHE A 308 -5.05 -6.29 7.65
CA PHE A 308 -5.43 -5.34 6.63
C PHE A 308 -4.20 -4.63 6.05
N GLY A 309 -4.01 -4.63 4.73
CA GLY A 309 -2.79 -4.14 4.11
C GLY A 309 -2.94 -3.28 2.85
N GLY A 310 -4.15 -3.06 2.34
CA GLY A 310 -4.32 -2.24 1.14
C GLY A 310 -5.77 -1.97 0.78
N VAL A 311 -6.02 -0.84 0.10
CA VAL A 311 -7.32 -0.48 -0.46
C VAL A 311 -7.14 0.07 -1.86
N ALA A 312 -7.98 -0.38 -2.80
CA ALA A 312 -8.03 0.13 -4.17
C ALA A 312 -9.47 0.19 -4.69
N GLU A 313 -9.77 1.15 -5.56
CA GLU A 313 -11.04 1.25 -6.27
C GLU A 313 -10.84 0.99 -7.76
N PHE A 314 -11.71 0.20 -8.36
CA PHE A 314 -11.72 -0.03 -9.80
C PHE A 314 -12.45 1.12 -10.51
N THR A 315 -11.74 1.84 -11.35
CA THR A 315 -12.28 3.03 -12.04
C THR A 315 -12.87 2.75 -13.43
N GLY A 316 -12.65 1.54 -13.95
CA GLY A 316 -13.17 1.09 -15.24
C GLY A 316 -12.22 1.31 -16.38
#